data_0aa4c737a542fa3b01b878d7aeabf718
#
_entry.id   0aa4c737a542fa3b01b878d7aeabf718
#
_cell.length_a   1.000
_cell.length_b   1.000
_cell.length_c   1.000
_cell.angle_alpha   90.00
_cell.angle_beta   90.00
_cell.angle_gamma   90.00
#
_symmetry.space_group_name_H-M   'P 1'
#
loop_
_entity.id
_entity.type
_entity.pdbx_description
1 polymer ?
#
loop_
_entity_poly.entity_id
_entity_poly.type
_entity_poly.pdbx_seq_one_letter_code
_entity_poly.pdbx_strand_id
1 'polypeptide(L)'
;MNWFHISLFFHLLGVGMIFTLLFAGPIIEANFRWENDVRMKQHAAKMLRSVGLLSPFGALVLILSGIGNMIFLNITFGDLFGSAAWLGLKLILFIVLLGIGMVFSPKSARQRAMLLDQMNQINPPEDANDKMEALNSKQTTFFLINWVLVVGIVLLTLFKL
;
A
#
# COMPACT_ATOMS: atom_id res chain seq x y z
N MET A 1 -23.95 20.21 12.22
CA MET A 1 -23.07 19.07 11.83
C MET A 1 -21.64 19.45 12.21
N ASN A 2 -20.94 18.64 13.01
CA ASN A 2 -19.62 19.00 13.48
C ASN A 2 -18.57 18.62 12.43
N TRP A 3 -17.88 19.59 11.86
CA TRP A 3 -16.87 19.41 10.82
C TRP A 3 -15.77 18.41 11.21
N PHE A 4 -15.45 18.29 12.49
CA PHE A 4 -14.52 17.29 13.00
C PHE A 4 -14.98 15.86 12.69
N HIS A 5 -16.27 15.54 12.87
CA HIS A 5 -16.79 14.21 12.58
C HIS A 5 -16.73 13.89 11.08
N ILE A 6 -16.91 14.90 10.21
CA ILE A 6 -16.76 14.72 8.76
C ILE A 6 -15.30 14.41 8.43
N SER A 7 -14.36 15.17 8.97
CA SER A 7 -12.93 14.92 8.77
C SER A 7 -12.52 13.52 9.26
N LEU A 8 -13.00 13.12 10.43
CA LEU A 8 -12.76 11.79 10.99
C LEU A 8 -13.35 10.68 10.12
N PHE A 9 -14.56 10.87 9.58
CA PHE A 9 -15.17 9.91 8.65
C PHE A 9 -14.30 9.69 7.41
N PHE A 10 -13.85 10.77 6.76
CA PHE A 10 -12.96 10.65 5.61
C PHE A 10 -11.61 10.03 5.99
N HIS A 11 -11.10 10.32 7.18
CA HIS A 11 -9.88 9.68 7.67
C HIS A 11 -10.02 8.18 7.79
N LEU A 12 -11.11 7.70 8.40
CA LEU A 12 -11.41 6.26 8.50
C LEU A 12 -11.64 5.62 7.13
N LEU A 13 -12.28 6.33 6.20
CA LEU A 13 -12.43 5.86 4.82
C LEU A 13 -11.07 5.67 4.13
N GLY A 14 -10.15 6.63 4.28
CA GLY A 14 -8.79 6.52 3.75
C GLY A 14 -8.01 5.36 4.37
N VAL A 15 -8.14 5.16 5.69
CA VAL A 15 -7.59 3.98 6.39
C VAL A 15 -8.14 2.70 5.77
N GLY A 16 -9.46 2.58 5.60
CA GLY A 16 -10.11 1.42 5.00
C GLY A 16 -9.58 1.09 3.60
N MET A 17 -9.35 2.11 2.76
CA MET A 17 -8.77 1.92 1.41
C MET A 17 -7.36 1.31 1.47
N ILE A 18 -6.50 1.78 2.39
CA ILE A 18 -5.15 1.25 2.56
C ILE A 18 -5.20 -0.18 3.12
N PHE A 19 -6.08 -0.45 4.10
CA PHE A 19 -6.27 -1.78 4.65
C PHE A 19 -6.79 -2.76 3.61
N THR A 20 -7.66 -2.34 2.70
CA THR A 20 -8.12 -3.19 1.59
C THR A 20 -6.93 -3.72 0.77
N LEU A 21 -5.98 -2.88 0.40
CA LEU A 21 -4.78 -3.34 -0.31
C LEU A 21 -3.91 -4.26 0.56
N LEU A 22 -3.79 -3.94 1.84
CA LEU A 22 -2.95 -4.69 2.78
C LEU A 22 -3.44 -6.14 2.96
N PHE A 23 -4.76 -6.37 2.92
CA PHE A 23 -5.35 -7.70 3.06
C PHE A 23 -5.59 -8.38 1.71
N ALA A 24 -6.19 -7.68 0.75
CA ALA A 24 -6.49 -8.24 -0.57
C ALA A 24 -5.23 -8.49 -1.41
N GLY A 25 -4.21 -7.64 -1.27
CA GLY A 25 -2.97 -7.75 -2.03
C GLY A 25 -2.27 -9.10 -1.86
N PRO A 26 -1.95 -9.56 -0.65
CA PRO A 26 -1.34 -10.87 -0.41
C PRO A 26 -2.20 -12.05 -0.89
N ILE A 27 -3.54 -11.96 -0.78
CA ILE A 27 -4.46 -13.02 -1.24
C ILE A 27 -4.41 -13.14 -2.77
N ILE A 28 -4.51 -12.00 -3.47
CA ILE A 28 -4.41 -11.98 -4.95
C ILE A 28 -3.02 -12.45 -5.39
N GLU A 29 -1.98 -12.07 -4.67
CA GLU A 29 -0.61 -12.50 -4.93
C GLU A 29 -0.43 -14.01 -4.73
N ALA A 30 -1.02 -14.60 -3.71
CA ALA A 30 -1.00 -16.04 -3.49
C ALA A 30 -1.69 -16.77 -4.65
N ASN A 31 -2.88 -16.33 -5.05
CA ASN A 31 -3.59 -16.88 -6.20
C ASN A 31 -2.76 -16.76 -7.49
N PHE A 32 -2.11 -15.62 -7.71
CA PHE A 32 -1.20 -15.42 -8.85
C PHE A 32 -0.06 -16.46 -8.88
N ARG A 33 0.50 -16.82 -7.72
CA ARG A 33 1.63 -17.76 -7.64
C ARG A 33 1.22 -19.20 -7.87
N TRP A 34 0.07 -19.60 -7.33
CA TRP A 34 -0.42 -20.98 -7.43
C TRP A 34 -1.06 -21.29 -8.79
N GLU A 35 -1.38 -20.26 -9.56
CA GLU A 35 -1.95 -20.43 -10.89
C GLU A 35 -0.89 -20.90 -11.89
N ASN A 36 -1.24 -21.82 -12.76
CA ASN A 36 -0.37 -22.31 -13.84
C ASN A 36 -0.73 -21.70 -15.20
N ASP A 37 -1.99 -21.32 -15.40
CA ASP A 37 -2.44 -20.70 -16.65
C ASP A 37 -1.98 -19.25 -16.73
N VAL A 38 -1.22 -18.91 -17.78
CA VAL A 38 -0.71 -17.55 -18.03
C VAL A 38 -1.83 -16.52 -18.15
N ARG A 39 -2.99 -16.88 -18.73
CA ARG A 39 -4.14 -15.97 -18.85
C ARG A 39 -4.74 -15.65 -17.50
N MET A 40 -4.85 -16.64 -16.62
CA MET A 40 -5.32 -16.44 -15.25
C MET A 40 -4.33 -15.62 -14.42
N LYS A 41 -3.02 -15.84 -14.60
CA LYS A 41 -1.97 -14.97 -14.04
C LYS A 41 -2.13 -13.51 -14.50
N GLN A 42 -2.39 -13.28 -15.78
CA GLN A 42 -2.64 -11.94 -16.32
C GLN A 42 -3.88 -11.29 -15.66
N HIS A 43 -4.93 -12.09 -15.44
CA HIS A 43 -6.13 -11.61 -14.76
C HIS A 43 -5.83 -11.20 -13.29
N ALA A 44 -5.15 -12.07 -12.55
CA ALA A 44 -4.74 -11.77 -11.17
C ALA A 44 -3.83 -10.52 -11.09
N ALA A 45 -2.90 -10.35 -12.03
CA ALA A 45 -2.06 -9.17 -12.13
C ALA A 45 -2.86 -7.88 -12.39
N LYS A 46 -3.90 -7.95 -13.24
CA LYS A 46 -4.84 -6.83 -13.47
C LYS A 46 -5.63 -6.50 -12.21
N MET A 47 -6.13 -7.50 -11.50
CA MET A 47 -6.83 -7.32 -10.22
C MET A 47 -5.92 -6.64 -9.19
N LEU A 48 -4.69 -7.11 -9.02
CA LEU A 48 -3.72 -6.53 -8.11
C LEU A 48 -3.44 -5.05 -8.45
N ARG A 49 -3.32 -4.72 -9.74
CA ARG A 49 -3.19 -3.34 -10.21
C ARG A 49 -4.41 -2.49 -9.87
N SER A 50 -5.62 -3.00 -10.08
CA SER A 50 -6.86 -2.28 -9.80
C SER A 50 -7.03 -1.99 -8.30
N VAL A 51 -6.78 -2.98 -7.45
CA VAL A 51 -6.78 -2.81 -5.99
C VAL A 51 -5.66 -1.87 -5.55
N GLY A 52 -4.50 -1.93 -6.21
CA GLY A 52 -3.37 -1.04 -5.96
C GLY A 52 -3.68 0.44 -6.18
N LEU A 53 -4.63 0.78 -7.06
CA LEU A 53 -5.06 2.16 -7.28
C LEU A 53 -5.80 2.76 -6.06
N LEU A 54 -6.35 1.94 -5.16
CA LEU A 54 -6.94 2.43 -3.91
C LEU A 54 -5.91 3.09 -2.99
N SER A 55 -4.64 2.67 -3.07
CA SER A 55 -3.58 3.20 -2.21
C SER A 55 -3.33 4.71 -2.41
N PRO A 56 -3.08 5.24 -3.61
CA PRO A 56 -2.86 6.68 -3.79
C PRO A 56 -4.12 7.51 -3.47
N PHE A 57 -5.32 6.99 -3.76
CA PHE A 57 -6.56 7.67 -3.36
C PHE A 57 -6.74 7.67 -1.85
N GLY A 58 -6.55 6.54 -1.19
CA GLY A 58 -6.61 6.43 0.27
C GLY A 58 -5.58 7.32 0.94
N ALA A 59 -4.37 7.39 0.41
CA ALA A 59 -3.32 8.27 0.90
C ALA A 59 -3.69 9.75 0.80
N LEU A 60 -4.25 10.19 -0.34
CA LEU A 60 -4.71 11.57 -0.51
C LEU A 60 -5.81 11.91 0.50
N VAL A 61 -6.79 11.04 0.67
CA VAL A 61 -7.87 11.21 1.65
C VAL A 61 -7.31 11.28 3.07
N LEU A 62 -6.33 10.42 3.42
CA LEU A 62 -5.67 10.44 4.73
C LEU A 62 -4.89 11.72 5.00
N ILE A 63 -4.16 12.24 4.01
CA ILE A 63 -3.41 13.49 4.15
C ILE A 63 -4.38 14.64 4.40
N LEU A 64 -5.39 14.80 3.54
CA LEU A 64 -6.34 15.92 3.65
C LEU A 64 -7.12 15.87 4.97
N SER A 65 -7.65 14.71 5.33
CA SER A 65 -8.39 14.53 6.58
C SER A 65 -7.47 14.59 7.81
N GLY A 66 -6.23 14.13 7.70
CA GLY A 66 -5.24 14.24 8.76
C GLY A 66 -4.91 15.70 9.10
N ILE A 67 -4.69 16.54 8.08
CA ILE A 67 -4.51 17.99 8.25
C ILE A 67 -5.77 18.61 8.88
N GLY A 68 -6.96 18.25 8.40
CA GLY A 68 -8.22 18.69 8.98
C GLY A 68 -8.33 18.35 10.47
N ASN A 69 -8.00 17.11 10.84
CA ASN A 69 -8.03 16.65 12.23
C ASN A 69 -7.02 17.43 13.11
N MET A 70 -5.80 17.73 12.59
CA MET A 70 -4.82 18.55 13.33
C MET A 70 -5.35 19.95 13.60
N ILE A 71 -5.97 20.59 12.60
CA ILE A 71 -6.56 21.92 12.75
C ILE A 71 -7.65 21.91 13.84
N PHE A 72 -8.57 20.94 13.80
CA PHE A 72 -9.66 20.83 14.78
C PHE A 72 -9.17 20.51 16.20
N LEU A 73 -8.05 19.82 16.34
CA LEU A 73 -7.43 19.49 17.61
C LEU A 73 -6.44 20.58 18.09
N ASN A 74 -6.29 21.68 17.34
CA ASN A 74 -5.32 22.73 17.59
C ASN A 74 -3.87 22.23 17.72
N ILE A 75 -3.51 21.18 16.97
CA ILE A 75 -2.15 20.64 16.94
C ILE A 75 -1.36 21.41 15.88
N THR A 76 -0.28 22.05 16.30
CA THR A 76 0.63 22.78 15.42
C THR A 76 1.76 21.87 14.91
N PHE A 77 2.48 22.29 13.86
CA PHE A 77 3.64 21.57 13.40
C PHE A 77 4.75 21.45 14.46
N GLY A 78 4.88 22.43 15.34
CA GLY A 78 5.82 22.39 16.47
C GLY A 78 5.51 21.27 17.47
N ASP A 79 4.23 20.99 17.69
CA ASP A 79 3.78 19.94 18.60
C ASP A 79 4.17 18.55 18.13
N LEU A 80 4.36 18.35 16.80
CA LEU A 80 4.78 17.05 16.22
C LEU A 80 6.17 16.62 16.70
N PHE A 81 6.99 17.54 17.18
CA PHE A 81 8.32 17.27 17.73
C PHE A 81 8.38 17.41 19.26
N GLY A 82 7.24 17.66 19.90
CA GLY A 82 7.12 17.87 21.34
C GLY A 82 5.93 17.10 21.93
N SER A 83 4.89 17.83 22.29
CA SER A 83 3.71 17.28 22.99
C SER A 83 2.95 16.22 22.22
N ALA A 84 3.01 16.22 20.87
CA ALA A 84 2.39 15.26 19.97
C ALA A 84 3.43 14.46 19.15
N ALA A 85 4.59 14.15 19.72
CA ALA A 85 5.66 13.42 19.02
C ALA A 85 5.22 12.06 18.46
N TRP A 86 4.28 11.37 19.12
CA TRP A 86 3.64 10.17 18.62
C TRP A 86 2.94 10.36 17.26
N LEU A 87 2.35 11.56 17.03
CA LEU A 87 1.72 11.89 15.74
C LEU A 87 2.79 12.21 14.70
N GLY A 88 3.87 12.90 15.08
CA GLY A 88 5.03 13.14 14.21
C GLY A 88 5.66 11.84 13.70
N LEU A 89 5.84 10.86 14.59
CA LEU A 89 6.36 9.55 14.22
C LEU A 89 5.43 8.81 13.26
N LYS A 90 4.10 8.88 13.45
CA LYS A 90 3.13 8.31 12.50
C LYS A 90 3.25 8.94 11.12
N LEU A 91 3.39 10.26 11.04
CA LEU A 91 3.56 10.95 9.77
C LEU A 91 4.82 10.49 9.04
N ILE A 92 5.93 10.33 9.77
CA ILE A 92 7.18 9.80 9.20
C ILE A 92 6.96 8.38 8.64
N LEU A 93 6.40 7.47 9.44
CA LEU A 93 6.12 6.10 8.99
C LEU A 93 5.17 6.06 7.79
N PHE A 94 4.17 6.95 7.77
CA PHE A 94 3.23 7.07 6.67
C PHE A 94 3.91 7.59 5.38
N ILE A 95 4.79 8.59 5.48
CA ILE A 95 5.57 9.10 4.34
C ILE A 95 6.49 8.00 3.79
N VAL A 96 7.14 7.22 4.66
CA VAL A 96 7.96 6.06 4.25
C VAL A 96 7.11 5.03 3.52
N LEU A 97 5.94 4.69 4.07
CA LEU A 97 4.98 3.76 3.46
C LEU A 97 4.58 4.22 2.04
N LEU A 98 4.24 5.49 1.88
CA LEU A 98 3.88 6.08 0.59
C LEU A 98 5.05 6.07 -0.40
N GLY A 99 6.24 6.46 0.04
CA GLY A 99 7.44 6.48 -0.80
C GLY A 99 7.75 5.09 -1.36
N ILE A 100 7.74 4.07 -0.49
CA ILE A 100 7.94 2.68 -0.91
C ILE A 100 6.85 2.25 -1.90
N GLY A 101 5.57 2.54 -1.61
CA GLY A 101 4.44 2.17 -2.46
C GLY A 101 4.49 2.82 -3.85
N MET A 102 4.80 4.12 -3.91
CA MET A 102 4.87 4.88 -5.17
C MET A 102 6.00 4.42 -6.10
N VAL A 103 7.14 4.02 -5.53
CA VAL A 103 8.30 3.58 -6.32
C VAL A 103 8.16 2.11 -6.72
N PHE A 104 7.81 1.24 -5.79
CA PHE A 104 7.84 -0.20 -5.99
C PHE A 104 6.65 -0.71 -6.79
N SER A 105 5.43 -0.30 -6.46
CA SER A 105 4.20 -0.86 -7.03
C SER A 105 4.10 -0.71 -8.56
N PRO A 106 4.28 0.48 -9.17
CA PRO A 106 4.16 0.62 -10.62
C PRO A 106 5.30 -0.10 -11.37
N LYS A 107 6.51 -0.11 -10.80
CA LYS A 107 7.67 -0.79 -11.39
C LYS A 107 7.47 -2.30 -11.43
N SER A 108 7.07 -2.89 -10.31
CA SER A 108 6.78 -4.32 -10.20
C SER A 108 5.64 -4.75 -11.13
N ALA A 109 4.53 -3.99 -11.17
CA ALA A 109 3.40 -4.27 -12.05
C ALA A 109 3.79 -4.25 -13.52
N ARG A 110 4.60 -3.27 -13.95
CA ARG A 110 5.08 -3.17 -15.33
C ARG A 110 6.01 -4.34 -15.70
N GLN A 111 6.95 -4.69 -14.82
CA GLN A 111 7.86 -5.81 -15.06
C GLN A 111 7.11 -7.15 -15.17
N ARG A 112 6.11 -7.39 -14.31
CA ARG A 112 5.26 -8.59 -14.39
C ARG A 112 4.47 -8.65 -15.68
N ALA A 113 3.85 -7.54 -16.11
CA ALA A 113 3.11 -7.51 -17.36
C ALA A 113 4.01 -7.88 -18.54
N MET A 114 5.21 -7.30 -18.62
CA MET A 114 6.18 -7.63 -19.69
C MET A 114 6.59 -9.11 -19.68
N LEU A 115 6.85 -9.69 -18.50
CA LEU A 115 7.22 -11.10 -18.38
C LEU A 115 6.08 -12.04 -18.76
N LEU A 116 4.84 -11.73 -18.33
CA LEU A 116 3.67 -12.52 -18.72
C LEU A 116 3.41 -12.48 -20.22
N ASP A 117 3.64 -11.33 -20.87
CA ASP A 117 3.53 -11.23 -22.32
C ASP A 117 4.62 -12.05 -23.03
N GLN A 118 5.85 -12.09 -22.49
CA GLN A 118 6.93 -12.95 -23.00
C GLN A 118 6.63 -14.43 -22.81
N MET A 119 6.11 -14.83 -21.66
CA MET A 119 5.73 -16.21 -21.35
C MET A 119 4.56 -16.73 -22.22
N ASN A 120 3.75 -15.83 -22.77
CA ASN A 120 2.65 -16.17 -23.66
C ASN A 120 3.06 -16.30 -25.14
N GLN A 121 4.34 -16.14 -25.47
CA GLN A 121 4.88 -16.32 -26.83
C GLN A 121 5.13 -17.80 -27.12
N ILE A 122 5.23 -18.14 -28.43
CA ILE A 122 5.48 -19.52 -28.89
C ILE A 122 6.82 -20.07 -28.35
N ASN A 123 7.82 -19.20 -28.22
CA ASN A 123 9.14 -19.53 -27.66
C ASN A 123 9.44 -18.60 -26.49
N PRO A 124 8.97 -18.89 -25.27
CA PRO A 124 9.27 -18.07 -24.11
C PRO A 124 10.76 -18.12 -23.77
N PRO A 125 11.35 -17.02 -23.25
CA PRO A 125 12.73 -17.01 -22.77
C PRO A 125 12.93 -18.06 -21.66
N GLU A 126 14.04 -18.80 -21.71
CA GLU A 126 14.34 -19.86 -20.72
C GLU A 126 14.40 -19.30 -19.28
N ASP A 127 14.86 -18.05 -19.10
CA ASP A 127 15.00 -17.37 -17.82
C ASP A 127 13.73 -16.63 -17.32
N ALA A 128 12.61 -16.74 -18.06
CA ALA A 128 11.37 -16.02 -17.72
C ALA A 128 10.79 -16.45 -16.37
N ASN A 129 10.85 -17.75 -16.05
CA ASN A 129 10.38 -18.29 -14.78
C ASN A 129 11.24 -17.78 -13.60
N ASP A 130 12.57 -17.79 -13.74
CA ASP A 130 13.48 -17.33 -12.68
C ASP A 130 13.28 -15.82 -12.39
N LYS A 131 13.11 -15.03 -13.45
CA LYS A 131 12.78 -13.60 -13.33
C LYS A 131 11.43 -13.37 -12.64
N MET A 132 10.44 -14.19 -12.95
CA MET A 132 9.13 -14.11 -12.29
C MET A 132 9.23 -14.47 -10.81
N GLU A 133 9.99 -15.51 -10.45
CA GLU A 133 10.19 -15.91 -9.06
C GLU A 133 10.93 -14.82 -8.27
N ALA A 134 11.95 -14.21 -8.86
CA ALA A 134 12.64 -13.06 -8.26
C ALA A 134 11.71 -11.86 -8.01
N LEU A 135 10.78 -11.58 -8.94
CA LEU A 135 9.76 -10.54 -8.75
C LEU A 135 8.76 -10.92 -7.66
N ASN A 136 8.36 -12.18 -7.59
CA ASN A 136 7.47 -12.69 -6.56
C ASN A 136 8.09 -12.56 -5.16
N SER A 137 9.37 -12.89 -5.01
CA SER A 137 10.12 -12.71 -3.76
C SER A 137 10.13 -11.23 -3.32
N LYS A 138 10.46 -10.32 -4.25
CA LYS A 138 10.43 -8.88 -3.98
C LYS A 138 9.04 -8.40 -3.57
N GLN A 139 7.98 -8.94 -4.16
CA GLN A 139 6.60 -8.59 -3.82
C GLN A 139 6.24 -9.06 -2.41
N THR A 140 6.70 -10.25 -1.99
CA THR A 140 6.51 -10.72 -0.60
C THR A 140 7.17 -9.77 0.40
N THR A 141 8.44 -9.42 0.13
CA THR A 141 9.18 -8.47 0.97
C THR A 141 8.47 -7.13 1.06
N PHE A 142 7.94 -6.64 -0.07
CA PHE A 142 7.16 -5.40 -0.11
C PHE A 142 5.91 -5.49 0.78
N PHE A 143 5.12 -6.56 0.70
CA PHE A 143 3.97 -6.74 1.57
C PHE A 143 4.37 -6.84 3.05
N LEU A 144 5.43 -7.56 3.37
CA LEU A 144 5.92 -7.70 4.75
C LEU A 144 6.32 -6.33 5.33
N ILE A 145 7.08 -5.54 4.58
CA ILE A 145 7.47 -4.18 5.01
C ILE A 145 6.23 -3.32 5.25
N ASN A 146 5.27 -3.32 4.32
CA ASN A 146 4.03 -2.56 4.49
C ASN A 146 3.24 -3.01 5.73
N TRP A 147 3.16 -4.31 6.00
CA TRP A 147 2.54 -4.84 7.20
C TRP A 147 3.21 -4.32 8.47
N VAL A 148 4.54 -4.39 8.55
CA VAL A 148 5.31 -3.90 9.70
C VAL A 148 5.07 -2.41 9.93
N LEU A 149 5.11 -1.60 8.86
CA LEU A 149 4.87 -0.15 8.95
C LEU A 149 3.45 0.17 9.42
N VAL A 150 2.44 -0.50 8.86
CA VAL A 150 1.03 -0.27 9.24
C VAL A 150 0.77 -0.72 10.67
N VAL A 151 1.29 -1.87 11.09
CA VAL A 151 1.19 -2.32 12.49
C VAL A 151 1.86 -1.31 13.41
N GLY A 152 3.03 -0.78 13.07
CA GLY A 152 3.71 0.29 13.82
C GLY A 152 2.83 1.54 13.97
N ILE A 153 2.20 1.99 12.90
CA ILE A 153 1.27 3.15 12.92
C ILE A 153 0.06 2.87 13.82
N VAL A 154 -0.51 1.65 13.75
CA VAL A 154 -1.63 1.25 14.61
C VAL A 154 -1.24 1.22 16.08
N LEU A 155 -0.09 0.61 16.41
CA LEU A 155 0.42 0.57 17.78
C LEU A 155 0.64 1.98 18.35
N LEU A 156 1.26 2.89 17.58
CA LEU A 156 1.40 4.29 17.98
C LEU A 156 0.04 4.98 18.19
N THR A 157 -1.02 4.51 17.51
CA THR A 157 -2.37 5.04 17.70
C THR A 157 -2.99 4.56 19.01
N LEU A 158 -2.79 3.29 19.34
CA LEU A 158 -3.39 2.67 20.52
C LEU A 158 -2.69 3.11 21.82
N PHE A 159 -1.38 3.17 21.79
CA PHE A 159 -0.60 3.41 23.02
C PHE A 159 -0.25 4.89 23.24
N LYS A 160 -0.44 5.76 22.22
CA LYS A 160 -0.09 7.22 22.31
C LYS A 160 1.33 7.42 22.87
N LEU A 161 2.24 6.50 22.50
CA LEU A 161 3.64 6.52 22.95
C LEU A 161 4.39 7.72 22.40
#